data_84beeb53583725f010081dfd7e311c27
#
_entry.id   84beeb53583725f010081dfd7e311c27
#
_cell.length_a   1.000
_cell.length_b   1.000
_cell.length_c   1.000
_cell.angle_alpha   90.00
_cell.angle_beta   90.00
_cell.angle_gamma   90.00
#
_symmetry.space_group_name_H-M   'P 1'
#
loop_
_entity.id
_entity.type
_entity.pdbx_description
1 polymer ?
#
loop_
_entity_poly.entity_id
_entity_poly.type
_entity_poly.pdbx_seq_one_letter_code
_entity_poly.pdbx_strand_id
1 'polypeptide(L)'
;RVDCLFDDNYLKASKNKLLAKYPILKDKKIILYAPTFRGNIYQGFSMLPFDGEKLINSFDENTYLIYKLHPLLKNICLPQHPRIIDMFNEDTHELFALSDLLISDFSSIVFDYSILNKTMYFYVPDLNDYLKDVGCYVNIDLFPGKICKNIDELIQGIQKNEVGNLEAFKNIFFEYQDGKNTKRVVELIYDILKKSL
;
A
#
# COMPACT_ATOMS: atom_id res chain seq x y z
N ARG A 1 10.02 -0.20 -11.77
CA ARG A 1 8.70 -0.07 -11.15
C ARG A 1 7.60 -0.13 -12.19
N VAL A 2 6.38 -0.19 -11.76
CA VAL A 2 5.20 -0.44 -12.62
C VAL A 2 4.88 0.83 -13.41
N ASP A 3 5.08 0.78 -14.73
CA ASP A 3 4.95 1.95 -15.60
C ASP A 3 3.52 2.51 -15.66
N CYS A 4 2.49 1.66 -15.51
CA CYS A 4 1.10 2.09 -15.56
C CYS A 4 0.71 3.10 -14.45
N LEU A 5 1.44 3.12 -13.32
CA LEU A 5 1.19 4.08 -12.24
C LEU A 5 1.66 5.51 -12.57
N PHE A 6 2.41 5.69 -13.67
CA PHE A 6 2.75 7.01 -14.22
C PHE A 6 1.76 7.48 -15.30
N ASP A 7 0.75 6.68 -15.64
CA ASP A 7 -0.24 7.00 -16.67
C ASP A 7 -1.55 7.48 -16.04
N ASP A 8 -1.83 8.76 -16.14
CA ASP A 8 -3.07 9.39 -15.63
C ASP A 8 -4.34 8.78 -16.23
N ASN A 9 -4.30 8.32 -17.49
CA ASN A 9 -5.45 7.67 -18.12
C ASN A 9 -5.72 6.31 -17.48
N TYR A 10 -4.67 5.53 -17.18
CA TYR A 10 -4.79 4.28 -16.45
C TYR A 10 -5.37 4.51 -15.06
N LEU A 11 -4.83 5.47 -14.31
CA LEU A 11 -5.29 5.80 -12.95
C LEU A 11 -6.76 6.22 -12.94
N LYS A 12 -7.16 7.09 -13.87
CA LYS A 12 -8.55 7.54 -14.02
C LYS A 12 -9.49 6.41 -14.41
N ALA A 13 -9.10 5.57 -15.37
CA ALA A 13 -9.89 4.42 -15.79
C ALA A 13 -10.07 3.41 -14.67
N SER A 14 -8.99 3.10 -13.92
CA SER A 14 -9.00 2.20 -12.76
C SER A 14 -9.92 2.70 -11.65
N LYS A 15 -9.82 3.99 -11.30
CA LYS A 15 -10.71 4.61 -10.30
C LYS A 15 -12.17 4.54 -10.74
N ASN A 16 -12.48 4.89 -12.00
CA ASN A 16 -13.85 4.85 -12.52
C ASN A 16 -14.43 3.41 -12.54
N LYS A 17 -13.62 2.42 -12.92
CA LYS A 17 -13.99 1.00 -12.90
C LYS A 17 -14.40 0.56 -11.49
N LEU A 18 -13.57 0.88 -10.48
CA LEU A 18 -13.87 0.51 -9.09
C LEU A 18 -15.08 1.28 -8.55
N LEU A 19 -15.25 2.57 -8.86
CA LEU A 19 -16.42 3.34 -8.45
C LEU A 19 -17.72 2.84 -9.11
N ALA A 20 -17.66 2.32 -10.34
CA ALA A 20 -18.80 1.68 -10.99
C ALA A 20 -19.18 0.37 -10.28
N LYS A 21 -18.18 -0.41 -9.81
CA LYS A 21 -18.39 -1.65 -9.08
C LYS A 21 -18.81 -1.43 -7.62
N TYR A 22 -18.31 -0.36 -6.99
CA TYR A 22 -18.56 0.01 -5.60
C TYR A 22 -19.07 1.46 -5.49
N PRO A 23 -20.34 1.74 -5.92
CA PRO A 23 -20.87 3.12 -5.97
C PRO A 23 -20.90 3.84 -4.63
N ILE A 24 -20.95 3.08 -3.52
CA ILE A 24 -20.92 3.62 -2.14
C ILE A 24 -19.65 4.42 -1.83
N LEU A 25 -18.56 4.19 -2.59
CA LEU A 25 -17.26 4.86 -2.39
C LEU A 25 -17.15 6.17 -3.17
N LYS A 26 -18.18 6.55 -3.94
CA LYS A 26 -18.17 7.81 -4.68
C LYS A 26 -18.14 8.99 -3.70
N ASP A 27 -17.20 9.91 -3.94
CA ASP A 27 -16.99 11.11 -3.14
C ASP A 27 -16.63 10.83 -1.66
N LYS A 28 -16.08 9.64 -1.38
CA LYS A 28 -15.61 9.22 -0.06
C LYS A 28 -14.09 9.33 0.06
N LYS A 29 -13.60 9.53 1.29
CA LYS A 29 -12.19 9.41 1.65
C LYS A 29 -11.85 7.93 1.86
N ILE A 30 -10.86 7.43 1.15
CA ILE A 30 -10.54 6.02 1.10
C ILE A 30 -9.19 5.76 1.77
N ILE A 31 -9.22 5.02 2.86
CA ILE A 31 -8.04 4.48 3.54
C ILE A 31 -7.81 3.05 3.01
N LEU A 32 -6.68 2.79 2.41
CA LEU A 32 -6.28 1.44 1.99
C LEU A 32 -5.37 0.83 3.05
N TYR A 33 -5.77 -0.29 3.65
CA TYR A 33 -4.94 -1.11 4.53
C TYR A 33 -4.45 -2.34 3.79
N ALA A 34 -3.14 -2.41 3.56
CA ALA A 34 -2.51 -3.49 2.81
C ALA A 34 -1.25 -3.98 3.54
N PRO A 35 -1.41 -4.82 4.58
CA PRO A 35 -0.30 -5.36 5.35
C PRO A 35 0.36 -6.56 4.68
N THR A 36 1.58 -6.89 5.11
CA THR A 36 2.18 -8.20 4.88
C THR A 36 1.59 -9.23 5.85
N PHE A 37 1.79 -10.50 5.53
CA PHE A 37 1.47 -11.60 6.44
C PHE A 37 2.56 -11.78 7.51
N ARG A 38 2.22 -12.52 8.58
CA ARG A 38 3.14 -13.07 9.57
C ARG A 38 3.11 -14.60 9.52
N GLY A 39 4.16 -15.22 10.04
CA GLY A 39 4.29 -16.67 10.05
C GLY A 39 4.98 -17.26 8.82
N ASN A 40 4.90 -18.57 8.67
CA ASN A 40 5.55 -19.33 7.62
C ASN A 40 4.75 -20.59 7.27
N ILE A 41 5.24 -21.39 6.32
CA ILE A 41 4.56 -22.62 5.85
C ILE A 41 4.38 -23.68 6.95
N TYR A 42 5.15 -23.64 8.02
CA TYR A 42 5.08 -24.63 9.13
C TYR A 42 4.12 -24.19 10.23
N GLN A 43 4.04 -22.88 10.48
CA GLN A 43 3.23 -22.29 11.56
C GLN A 43 1.88 -21.74 11.06
N GLY A 44 1.68 -21.73 9.74
CA GLY A 44 0.57 -21.03 9.10
C GLY A 44 0.83 -19.54 8.94
N PHE A 45 -0.11 -18.88 8.28
CA PHE A 45 -0.04 -17.45 8.01
C PHE A 45 -1.14 -16.70 8.77
N SER A 46 -0.78 -15.57 9.35
CA SER A 46 -1.69 -14.70 10.10
C SER A 46 -1.55 -13.24 9.69
N MET A 47 -2.57 -12.47 9.96
CA MET A 47 -2.53 -11.01 9.84
C MET A 47 -2.05 -10.42 11.17
N LEU A 48 -1.30 -9.33 11.07
CA LEU A 48 -0.98 -8.50 12.23
C LEU A 48 -2.29 -8.00 12.89
N PRO A 49 -2.41 -8.05 14.22
CA PRO A 49 -3.58 -7.49 14.91
C PRO A 49 -3.79 -6.02 14.54
N PHE A 50 -4.98 -5.70 14.01
CA PHE A 50 -5.33 -4.36 13.55
C PHE A 50 -6.79 -4.05 13.89
N ASP A 51 -7.00 -3.05 14.73
CA ASP A 51 -8.33 -2.61 15.13
C ASP A 51 -8.91 -1.61 14.11
N GLY A 52 -9.41 -2.18 13.00
CA GLY A 52 -10.01 -1.40 11.92
C GLY A 52 -11.31 -0.71 12.31
N GLU A 53 -12.08 -1.25 13.27
CA GLU A 53 -13.29 -0.62 13.78
C GLU A 53 -12.95 0.63 14.59
N LYS A 54 -11.98 0.56 15.50
CA LYS A 54 -11.50 1.72 16.25
C LYS A 54 -10.97 2.79 15.31
N LEU A 55 -10.20 2.39 14.28
CA LEU A 55 -9.69 3.32 13.28
C LEU A 55 -10.85 4.05 12.60
N ILE A 56 -11.78 3.32 11.99
CA ILE A 56 -12.81 3.94 11.15
C ILE A 56 -13.83 4.76 11.96
N ASN A 57 -14.07 4.37 13.21
CA ASN A 57 -14.93 5.12 14.13
C ASN A 57 -14.30 6.43 14.64
N SER A 58 -12.99 6.63 14.42
CA SER A 58 -12.29 7.88 14.75
C SER A 58 -12.36 8.94 13.64
N PHE A 59 -13.02 8.60 12.51
CA PHE A 59 -13.22 9.49 11.35
C PHE A 59 -14.70 9.66 11.04
N ASP A 60 -15.01 10.68 10.22
CA ASP A 60 -16.37 10.97 9.79
C ASP A 60 -16.99 9.85 8.93
N GLU A 61 -18.29 9.95 8.70
CA GLU A 61 -19.08 8.96 7.95
C GLU A 61 -18.71 8.88 6.46
N ASN A 62 -17.93 9.84 5.95
CA ASN A 62 -17.46 9.86 4.58
C ASN A 62 -16.11 9.15 4.41
N THR A 63 -15.52 8.64 5.50
CA THR A 63 -14.27 7.89 5.47
C THR A 63 -14.53 6.39 5.46
N TYR A 64 -13.92 5.66 4.52
CA TYR A 64 -14.03 4.21 4.35
C TYR A 64 -12.65 3.55 4.46
N LEU A 65 -12.64 2.35 5.03
CA LEU A 65 -11.45 1.51 5.17
C LEU A 65 -11.56 0.32 4.24
N ILE A 66 -10.61 0.18 3.33
CA ILE A 66 -10.51 -0.96 2.42
C ILE A 66 -9.39 -1.88 2.90
N TYR A 67 -9.70 -3.15 3.05
CA TYR A 67 -8.71 -4.20 3.28
C TYR A 67 -8.29 -4.82 1.95
N LYS A 68 -6.98 -4.78 1.68
CA LYS A 68 -6.32 -5.53 0.61
C LYS A 68 -5.31 -6.47 1.21
N LEU A 69 -5.77 -7.63 1.64
CA LEU A 69 -4.92 -8.63 2.27
C LEU A 69 -4.05 -9.36 1.23
N HIS A 70 -2.89 -9.83 1.70
CA HIS A 70 -2.02 -10.69 0.91
C HIS A 70 -2.72 -12.02 0.57
N PRO A 71 -2.50 -12.63 -0.62
CA PRO A 71 -3.16 -13.89 -1.01
C PRO A 71 -3.04 -15.05 -0.02
N LEU A 72 -1.99 -15.09 0.78
CA LEU A 72 -1.83 -16.08 1.86
C LEU A 72 -2.79 -15.89 3.05
N LEU A 73 -3.49 -14.76 3.11
CA LEU A 73 -4.46 -14.40 4.17
C LEU A 73 -5.92 -14.53 3.74
N LYS A 74 -6.21 -15.29 2.69
CA LYS A 74 -7.56 -15.39 2.08
C LYS A 74 -8.68 -15.87 3.01
N ASN A 75 -8.35 -16.50 4.14
CA ASN A 75 -9.33 -17.06 5.08
C ASN A 75 -9.49 -16.20 6.36
N ILE A 76 -8.98 -14.99 6.38
CA ILE A 76 -9.10 -14.09 7.52
C ILE A 76 -10.50 -13.45 7.52
N CYS A 77 -11.20 -13.57 8.65
CA CYS A 77 -12.46 -12.86 8.85
C CYS A 77 -12.17 -11.39 9.21
N LEU A 78 -12.73 -10.47 8.42
CA LEU A 78 -12.62 -9.05 8.68
C LEU A 78 -13.73 -8.57 9.61
N PRO A 79 -13.53 -7.42 10.30
CA PRO A 79 -14.58 -6.78 11.09
C PRO A 79 -15.82 -6.48 10.26
N GLN A 80 -17.01 -6.73 10.85
CA GLN A 80 -18.30 -6.45 10.21
C GLN A 80 -18.72 -5.00 10.50
N HIS A 81 -18.36 -4.08 9.63
CA HIS A 81 -18.68 -2.66 9.78
C HIS A 81 -19.10 -2.04 8.44
N PRO A 82 -20.14 -1.17 8.39
CA PRO A 82 -20.66 -0.62 7.11
C PRO A 82 -19.63 0.15 6.27
N ARG A 83 -18.59 0.67 6.91
CA ARG A 83 -17.53 1.45 6.25
C ARG A 83 -16.20 0.67 6.10
N ILE A 84 -16.22 -0.64 6.36
CA ILE A 84 -15.08 -1.54 6.12
C ILE A 84 -15.43 -2.45 4.96
N ILE A 85 -14.59 -2.46 3.93
CA ILE A 85 -14.85 -3.22 2.70
C ILE A 85 -13.67 -4.15 2.43
N ASP A 86 -13.97 -5.43 2.25
CA ASP A 86 -13.01 -6.41 1.76
C ASP A 86 -12.86 -6.30 0.25
N MET A 87 -11.67 -5.96 -0.20
CA MET A 87 -11.32 -5.92 -1.63
C MET A 87 -10.17 -6.87 -1.96
N PHE A 88 -10.14 -8.02 -1.29
CA PHE A 88 -9.13 -9.06 -1.49
C PHE A 88 -8.93 -9.43 -2.96
N ASN A 89 -10.01 -9.53 -3.75
CA ASN A 89 -9.97 -9.96 -5.15
C ASN A 89 -9.69 -8.83 -6.16
N GLU A 90 -9.62 -7.57 -5.71
CA GLU A 90 -9.35 -6.44 -6.61
C GLU A 90 -7.85 -6.32 -6.92
N ASP A 91 -7.51 -5.74 -8.06
CA ASP A 91 -6.12 -5.45 -8.42
C ASP A 91 -5.53 -4.38 -7.51
N THR A 92 -4.32 -4.61 -7.02
CA THR A 92 -3.65 -3.71 -6.06
C THR A 92 -3.37 -2.33 -6.64
N HIS A 93 -2.97 -2.23 -7.92
CA HIS A 93 -2.67 -0.95 -8.54
C HIS A 93 -3.94 -0.16 -8.86
N GLU A 94 -5.05 -0.85 -9.16
CA GLU A 94 -6.35 -0.19 -9.29
C GLU A 94 -6.82 0.38 -7.95
N LEU A 95 -6.59 -0.35 -6.83
CA LEU A 95 -6.87 0.14 -5.48
C LEU A 95 -5.99 1.34 -5.10
N PHE A 96 -4.75 1.39 -5.57
CA PHE A 96 -3.89 2.56 -5.39
C PHE A 96 -4.48 3.81 -6.08
N ALA A 97 -5.04 3.64 -7.27
CA ALA A 97 -5.71 4.75 -7.97
C ALA A 97 -6.93 5.27 -7.20
N LEU A 98 -7.69 4.37 -6.55
CA LEU A 98 -8.89 4.69 -5.79
C LEU A 98 -8.59 5.36 -4.43
N SER A 99 -7.56 4.88 -3.70
CA SER A 99 -7.28 5.28 -2.32
C SER A 99 -6.70 6.70 -2.21
N ASP A 100 -6.95 7.35 -1.07
CA ASP A 100 -6.39 8.66 -0.72
C ASP A 100 -5.14 8.54 0.13
N LEU A 101 -5.04 7.49 0.95
CA LEU A 101 -3.86 7.16 1.72
C LEU A 101 -3.70 5.64 1.87
N LEU A 102 -2.46 5.21 2.14
CA LEU A 102 -2.09 3.82 2.39
C LEU A 102 -1.65 3.64 3.84
N ILE A 103 -2.17 2.59 4.49
CA ILE A 103 -1.59 2.02 5.71
C ILE A 103 -0.97 0.69 5.32
N SER A 104 0.32 0.52 5.59
CA SER A 104 1.05 -0.71 5.32
C SER A 104 2.04 -0.99 6.45
N ASP A 105 2.94 -1.93 6.23
CA ASP A 105 4.02 -2.29 7.15
C ASP A 105 5.34 -2.45 6.37
N PHE A 106 5.96 -3.63 6.38
CA PHE A 106 7.22 -3.92 5.68
C PHE A 106 7.03 -4.34 4.22
N SER A 107 5.88 -4.06 3.63
CA SER A 107 5.53 -4.47 2.27
C SER A 107 6.27 -3.66 1.20
N SER A 108 6.72 -4.33 0.14
CA SER A 108 7.32 -3.67 -1.03
C SER A 108 6.32 -2.83 -1.83
N ILE A 109 5.01 -2.96 -1.60
CA ILE A 109 3.99 -2.14 -2.27
C ILE A 109 4.14 -0.64 -2.02
N VAL A 110 4.81 -0.26 -0.92
CA VAL A 110 5.09 1.15 -0.58
C VAL A 110 5.92 1.85 -1.65
N PHE A 111 6.81 1.11 -2.33
CA PHE A 111 7.57 1.65 -3.46
C PHE A 111 6.67 2.00 -4.63
N ASP A 112 5.72 1.13 -4.97
CA ASP A 112 4.80 1.38 -6.08
C ASP A 112 3.81 2.48 -5.73
N TYR A 113 3.28 2.47 -4.50
CA TYR A 113 2.38 3.52 -4.03
C TYR A 113 3.05 4.91 -3.97
N SER A 114 4.35 4.97 -3.69
CA SER A 114 5.13 6.22 -3.65
C SER A 114 5.14 6.99 -4.99
N ILE A 115 4.92 6.29 -6.11
CA ILE A 115 4.80 6.91 -7.45
C ILE A 115 3.63 7.91 -7.50
N LEU A 116 2.56 7.62 -6.77
CA LEU A 116 1.33 8.42 -6.80
C LEU A 116 1.40 9.71 -5.96
N ASN A 117 2.49 9.93 -5.24
CA ASN A 117 2.67 11.08 -4.33
C ASN A 117 1.57 11.21 -3.26
N LYS A 118 0.97 10.08 -2.87
CA LYS A 118 -0.05 10.02 -1.82
C LYS A 118 0.56 9.68 -0.46
N THR A 119 -0.13 10.09 0.62
CA THR A 119 0.33 9.88 1.99
C THR A 119 0.34 8.40 2.37
N MET A 120 1.35 7.99 3.14
CA MET A 120 1.48 6.65 3.70
C MET A 120 1.71 6.70 5.20
N TYR A 121 1.22 5.65 5.88
CA TYR A 121 1.46 5.37 7.29
C TYR A 121 1.94 3.94 7.46
N PHE A 122 2.85 3.71 8.39
CA PHE A 122 3.42 2.41 8.66
C PHE A 122 2.96 1.92 10.03
N TYR A 123 2.06 0.94 10.03
CA TYR A 123 1.56 0.32 11.25
C TYR A 123 2.40 -0.90 11.58
N VAL A 124 3.27 -0.78 12.58
CA VAL A 124 4.29 -1.77 12.92
C VAL A 124 4.39 -2.00 14.44
N PRO A 125 3.32 -2.50 15.10
CA PRO A 125 3.33 -2.74 16.55
C PRO A 125 4.32 -3.82 16.96
N ASP A 126 4.70 -4.70 16.05
CA ASP A 126 5.67 -5.79 16.23
C ASP A 126 7.06 -5.45 15.67
N LEU A 127 7.39 -4.19 15.50
CA LEU A 127 8.63 -3.72 14.86
C LEU A 127 9.88 -4.47 15.33
N ASN A 128 10.08 -4.56 16.64
CA ASN A 128 11.30 -5.15 17.20
C ASN A 128 11.39 -6.66 16.92
N ASP A 129 10.27 -7.37 17.04
CA ASP A 129 10.21 -8.80 16.78
C ASP A 129 10.39 -9.07 15.28
N TYR A 130 9.75 -8.29 14.42
CA TYR A 130 9.90 -8.42 12.97
C TYR A 130 11.36 -8.19 12.52
N LEU A 131 12.00 -7.14 13.03
CA LEU A 131 13.40 -6.84 12.69
C LEU A 131 14.36 -7.93 13.15
N LYS A 132 14.08 -8.58 14.29
CA LYS A 132 14.88 -9.69 14.82
C LYS A 132 14.69 -10.97 14.01
N ASP A 133 13.45 -11.31 13.66
CA ASP A 133 13.10 -12.62 13.11
C ASP A 133 13.18 -12.67 11.57
N VAL A 134 12.86 -11.57 10.92
CA VAL A 134 12.80 -11.46 9.45
C VAL A 134 13.83 -10.47 8.92
N GLY A 135 13.99 -9.34 9.57
CA GLY A 135 14.82 -8.23 9.12
C GLY A 135 14.12 -7.30 8.12
N CYS A 136 14.76 -6.20 7.80
CA CYS A 136 14.31 -5.26 6.80
C CYS A 136 15.50 -4.78 5.96
N TYR A 137 15.39 -4.85 4.63
CA TYR A 137 16.46 -4.41 3.73
C TYR A 137 16.57 -2.88 3.67
N VAL A 138 15.49 -2.18 3.98
CA VAL A 138 15.45 -0.71 4.02
C VAL A 138 15.48 -0.25 5.47
N ASN A 139 16.39 0.67 5.80
CA ASN A 139 16.36 1.29 7.11
C ASN A 139 15.00 1.97 7.33
N ILE A 140 14.36 1.67 8.46
CA ILE A 140 13.03 2.18 8.79
C ILE A 140 12.99 3.72 8.86
N ASP A 141 14.10 4.36 9.20
CA ASP A 141 14.21 5.83 9.22
C ASP A 141 14.06 6.46 7.83
N LEU A 142 14.20 5.66 6.77
CA LEU A 142 13.98 6.08 5.38
C LEU A 142 12.55 5.87 4.90
N PHE A 143 11.66 5.31 5.71
CA PHE A 143 10.29 5.08 5.30
C PHE A 143 9.57 6.40 4.99
N PRO A 144 8.80 6.47 3.90
CA PRO A 144 8.23 7.71 3.40
C PRO A 144 6.92 8.13 4.10
N GLY A 145 6.71 7.69 5.32
CA GLY A 145 5.53 7.98 6.12
C GLY A 145 5.77 7.83 7.61
N LYS A 146 4.78 8.21 8.42
CA LYS A 146 4.86 8.08 9.86
C LYS A 146 4.86 6.61 10.29
N ILE A 147 5.80 6.26 11.17
CA ILE A 147 5.86 4.97 11.86
C ILE A 147 4.92 5.02 13.07
N CYS A 148 4.01 4.06 13.17
CA CYS A 148 3.00 3.95 14.23
C CYS A 148 3.10 2.56 14.87
N LYS A 149 3.34 2.52 16.18
CA LYS A 149 3.50 1.28 16.95
C LYS A 149 2.20 0.78 17.59
N ASN A 150 1.16 1.59 17.53
CA ASN A 150 -0.18 1.24 18.03
C ASN A 150 -1.24 2.01 17.24
N ILE A 151 -2.51 1.61 17.43
CA ILE A 151 -3.63 2.17 16.68
C ILE A 151 -3.89 3.64 17.03
N ASP A 152 -3.59 4.08 18.26
CA ASP A 152 -3.82 5.46 18.68
C ASP A 152 -2.80 6.41 18.03
N GLU A 153 -1.54 6.01 17.92
CA GLU A 153 -0.52 6.73 17.16
C GLU A 153 -0.91 6.87 15.69
N LEU A 154 -1.46 5.80 15.09
CA LEU A 154 -1.92 5.80 13.70
C LEU A 154 -3.08 6.78 13.50
N ILE A 155 -4.10 6.71 14.36
CA ILE A 155 -5.26 7.61 14.30
C ILE A 155 -4.80 9.07 14.44
N GLN A 156 -3.99 9.38 15.43
CA GLN A 156 -3.46 10.73 15.64
C GLN A 156 -2.63 11.22 14.45
N GLY A 157 -1.78 10.34 13.89
CA GLY A 157 -0.97 10.66 12.71
C GLY A 157 -1.82 11.06 11.52
N ILE A 158 -2.88 10.30 11.23
CA ILE A 158 -3.79 10.57 10.12
C ILE A 158 -4.60 11.86 10.38
N GLN A 159 -5.11 12.06 11.60
CA GLN A 159 -5.87 13.25 11.97
C GLN A 159 -5.03 14.54 11.88
N LYS A 160 -3.77 14.48 12.28
CA LYS A 160 -2.84 15.60 12.20
C LYS A 160 -2.17 15.76 10.84
N ASN A 161 -2.47 14.85 9.88
CA ASN A 161 -1.83 14.78 8.57
C ASN A 161 -0.28 14.78 8.68
N GLU A 162 0.24 13.95 9.60
CA GLU A 162 1.68 13.80 9.76
C GLU A 162 2.25 12.98 8.59
N VAL A 163 2.97 13.67 7.70
CA VAL A 163 3.54 13.07 6.49
C VAL A 163 5.03 12.82 6.63
N GLY A 164 5.54 11.81 5.91
CA GLY A 164 6.98 11.56 5.80
C GLY A 164 7.61 12.30 4.62
N ASN A 165 8.92 12.10 4.43
CA ASN A 165 9.65 12.69 3.32
C ASN A 165 9.65 11.74 2.10
N LEU A 166 8.53 11.78 1.35
CA LEU A 166 8.33 10.94 0.17
C LEU A 166 9.31 11.26 -0.96
N GLU A 167 9.68 12.52 -1.12
CA GLU A 167 10.64 12.95 -2.15
C GLU A 167 12.04 12.38 -1.87
N ALA A 168 12.52 12.49 -0.63
CA ALA A 168 13.79 11.89 -0.24
C ALA A 168 13.80 10.37 -0.47
N PHE A 169 12.70 9.68 -0.11
CA PHE A 169 12.57 8.25 -0.36
C PHE A 169 12.67 7.92 -1.86
N LYS A 170 11.95 8.62 -2.72
CA LYS A 170 12.01 8.39 -4.16
C LYS A 170 13.39 8.66 -4.74
N ASN A 171 14.07 9.71 -4.29
CA ASN A 171 15.40 10.05 -4.76
C ASN A 171 16.45 9.00 -4.39
N ILE A 172 16.25 8.28 -3.28
CA ILE A 172 17.15 7.17 -2.88
C ILE A 172 16.87 5.90 -3.69
N PHE A 173 15.60 5.57 -3.93
CA PHE A 173 15.22 4.25 -4.44
C PHE A 173 14.80 4.21 -5.92
N PHE A 174 14.62 5.37 -6.57
CA PHE A 174 14.20 5.44 -7.97
C PHE A 174 15.25 6.16 -8.82
N GLU A 175 15.96 5.43 -9.65
CA GLU A 175 16.84 6.00 -10.65
C GLU A 175 16.05 6.73 -11.76
N TYR A 176 14.87 6.17 -12.11
CA TYR A 176 13.98 6.73 -13.14
C TYR A 176 12.56 6.88 -12.59
N GLN A 177 11.95 8.03 -12.85
CA GLN A 177 10.59 8.37 -12.41
C GLN A 177 9.74 8.86 -13.59
N ASP A 178 9.79 8.15 -14.73
CA ASP A 178 9.20 8.61 -16.00
C ASP A 178 8.27 7.58 -16.69
N GLY A 179 7.98 6.46 -16.03
CA GLY A 179 7.09 5.43 -16.57
C GLY A 179 7.61 4.69 -17.81
N LYS A 180 8.93 4.67 -18.05
CA LYS A 180 9.54 4.03 -19.23
C LYS A 180 10.43 2.82 -18.89
N ASN A 181 10.23 2.21 -17.73
CA ASN A 181 11.06 1.09 -17.29
C ASN A 181 10.91 -0.13 -18.20
N THR A 182 9.70 -0.46 -18.63
CA THR A 182 9.45 -1.55 -19.59
C THR A 182 10.19 -1.33 -20.90
N LYS A 183 10.19 -0.09 -21.44
CA LYS A 183 10.92 0.26 -22.63
C LYS A 183 12.42 0.00 -22.47
N ARG A 184 13.02 0.47 -21.36
CA ARG A 184 14.45 0.24 -21.06
C ARG A 184 14.81 -1.24 -21.00
N VAL A 185 13.97 -2.04 -20.36
CA VAL A 185 14.19 -3.49 -20.28
C VAL A 185 14.13 -4.14 -21.66
N VAL A 186 13.15 -3.77 -22.48
CA VAL A 186 13.02 -4.28 -23.86
C VAL A 186 14.24 -3.88 -24.70
N GLU A 187 14.67 -2.63 -24.64
CA GLU A 187 15.87 -2.15 -25.36
C GLU A 187 17.13 -2.93 -24.93
N LEU A 188 17.31 -3.14 -23.62
CA LEU A 188 18.42 -3.94 -23.09
C LEU A 188 18.41 -5.39 -23.64
N ILE A 189 17.23 -6.02 -23.67
CA ILE A 189 17.07 -7.38 -24.21
C ILE A 189 17.48 -7.41 -25.70
N TYR A 190 17.02 -6.45 -26.51
CA TYR A 190 17.39 -6.36 -27.91
C TYR A 190 18.90 -6.17 -28.11
N ASP A 191 19.54 -5.34 -27.28
CA ASP A 191 20.97 -5.11 -27.37
C ASP A 191 21.82 -6.36 -27.02
N ILE A 192 21.36 -7.14 -26.03
CA ILE A 192 21.97 -8.41 -25.66
C ILE A 192 21.86 -9.42 -26.83
N LEU A 193 20.66 -9.57 -27.40
CA LEU A 193 20.41 -10.51 -28.49
C LEU A 193 21.21 -10.16 -29.74
N LYS A 194 21.35 -8.87 -30.07
CA LYS A 194 22.20 -8.42 -31.22
C LYS A 194 23.67 -8.70 -31.02
N LYS A 195 24.17 -8.72 -29.79
CA LYS A 195 25.60 -9.03 -29.50
C LYS A 195 25.86 -10.53 -29.45
N SER A 196 24.83 -11.35 -29.42
CA SER A 196 24.94 -12.81 -29.37
C SER A 196 24.78 -13.48 -30.74
N LEU A 197 24.51 -12.70 -31.79
CA LEU A 197 24.47 -13.08 -33.20
C LEU A 197 25.73 -12.57 -33.93
#